data_0b008647a5aed6a1c9ed5b108f1f3099
#
_entry.id   0b008647a5aed6a1c9ed5b108f1f3099
#
_cell.length_a   1.000
_cell.length_b   1.000
_cell.length_c   1.000
_cell.angle_alpha   90.00
_cell.angle_beta   90.00
_cell.angle_gamma   90.00
#
_symmetry.space_group_name_H-M   'P 1'
#
loop_
_entity.id
_entity.type
_entity.pdbx_description
1 polymer ?
#
loop_
_entity_poly.entity_id
_entity_poly.type
_entity_poly.pdbx_seq_one_letter_code
_entity_poly.pdbx_strand_id
1 'polypeptide(L)'
;MPEILLNGPVGRLEARYTHNNNSNSPSILILHAHPGHGGNMNNNLSLMLHKFFSDNGFSSLRFNFRGVGKSDGEHDGSEGELADSAIALDWLQNQNPESKEYWVCGISFGAWVGMQLLMRRPEIPKFILLSPPVGKYDFNFLAPCPASGIIISGEKDGLIDKDMVKDVATKLNKQKSISVKY
;
A
#
# COMPACT_ATOMS: atom_id res chain seq x y z
N MET A 1 -11.26 15.10 9.43
CA MET A 1 -10.47 13.87 9.68
C MET A 1 -9.34 14.20 10.64
N PRO A 2 -9.33 13.69 11.86
CA PRO A 2 -8.29 14.02 12.84
C PRO A 2 -6.93 13.46 12.42
N GLU A 3 -5.88 14.14 12.81
CA GLU A 3 -4.51 13.64 12.75
C GLU A 3 -4.33 12.59 13.84
N ILE A 4 -3.68 11.50 13.51
CA ILE A 4 -3.27 10.47 14.46
C ILE A 4 -1.77 10.23 14.33
N LEU A 5 -1.16 9.81 15.43
CA LEU A 5 0.23 9.43 15.51
C LEU A 5 0.29 7.96 15.93
N LEU A 6 0.84 7.12 15.06
CA LEU A 6 1.08 5.71 15.36
C LEU A 6 2.45 5.58 16.05
N ASN A 7 2.59 4.63 16.96
CA ASN A 7 3.88 4.30 17.55
C ASN A 7 4.63 3.38 16.58
N GLY A 8 5.50 3.93 15.77
CA GLY A 8 6.33 3.22 14.81
C GLY A 8 7.62 2.66 15.41
N PRO A 9 8.41 1.91 14.61
CA PRO A 9 9.61 1.23 15.10
C PRO A 9 10.75 2.19 15.51
N VAL A 10 10.80 3.39 14.92
CA VAL A 10 11.85 4.40 15.17
C VAL A 10 11.27 5.71 15.72
N GLY A 11 10.01 5.73 16.12
CA GLY A 11 9.31 6.90 16.62
C GLY A 11 7.89 6.97 16.12
N ARG A 12 7.30 8.16 16.08
CA ARG A 12 5.89 8.34 15.69
C ARG A 12 5.75 8.40 14.18
N LEU A 13 4.68 7.83 13.66
CA LEU A 13 4.28 7.91 12.27
C LEU A 13 3.00 8.75 12.14
N GLU A 14 3.05 9.80 11.32
CA GLU A 14 1.91 10.65 11.02
C GLU A 14 0.92 9.91 10.13
N ALA A 15 -0.36 9.88 10.53
CA ALA A 15 -1.39 9.16 9.80
C ALA A 15 -2.74 9.88 9.77
N ARG A 16 -3.60 9.43 8.86
CA ARG A 16 -5.01 9.82 8.74
C ARG A 16 -5.86 8.58 8.56
N TYR A 17 -6.90 8.49 9.35
CA TYR A 17 -7.80 7.35 9.36
C TYR A 17 -9.25 7.79 9.23
N THR A 18 -10.02 7.04 8.46
CA THR A 18 -11.48 7.12 8.39
C THR A 18 -12.05 5.76 8.74
N HIS A 19 -12.83 5.71 9.82
CA HIS A 19 -13.54 4.51 10.24
C HIS A 19 -14.86 4.37 9.49
N ASN A 20 -15.20 3.15 9.08
CA ASN A 20 -16.53 2.82 8.61
C ASN A 20 -17.30 2.10 9.72
N ASN A 21 -18.45 2.66 10.10
CA ASN A 21 -19.26 2.15 11.20
C ASN A 21 -20.07 0.89 10.88
N ASN A 22 -20.08 0.44 9.62
CA ASN A 22 -20.78 -0.79 9.26
C ASN A 22 -19.96 -2.00 9.72
N SER A 23 -20.59 -2.91 10.43
CA SER A 23 -19.97 -4.19 10.82
C SER A 23 -19.50 -4.95 9.57
N ASN A 24 -18.36 -5.62 9.68
CA ASN A 24 -17.74 -6.36 8.57
C ASN A 24 -17.28 -5.51 7.37
N SER A 25 -17.16 -4.19 7.50
CA SER A 25 -16.57 -3.36 6.45
C SER A 25 -15.12 -3.77 6.17
N PRO A 26 -14.70 -3.84 4.90
CA PRO A 26 -13.30 -4.08 4.60
C PRO A 26 -12.42 -2.90 5.02
N SER A 27 -11.16 -3.18 5.30
CA SER A 27 -10.17 -2.17 5.68
C SER A 27 -9.05 -2.09 4.65
N ILE A 28 -8.51 -0.89 4.42
CA ILE A 28 -7.43 -0.68 3.46
C ILE A 28 -6.31 0.18 4.02
N LEU A 29 -5.08 -0.28 3.81
CA LEU A 29 -3.85 0.47 4.07
C LEU A 29 -3.33 1.06 2.75
N ILE A 30 -3.09 2.38 2.72
CA ILE A 30 -2.61 3.11 1.54
C ILE A 30 -1.17 3.56 1.79
N LEU A 31 -0.26 3.13 0.91
CA LEU A 31 1.17 3.39 0.94
C LEU A 31 1.54 4.36 -0.19
N HIS A 32 2.15 5.49 0.18
CA HIS A 32 2.48 6.56 -0.76
C HIS A 32 3.73 6.26 -1.61
N ALA A 33 3.95 7.08 -2.65
CA ALA A 33 5.10 7.01 -3.54
C ALA A 33 6.43 7.34 -2.82
N HIS A 34 7.55 7.19 -3.53
CA HIS A 34 8.90 7.32 -2.99
C HIS A 34 9.15 8.67 -2.29
N PRO A 35 9.56 8.66 -1.02
CA PRO A 35 9.83 9.87 -0.24
C PRO A 35 10.81 10.83 -0.92
N GLY A 36 11.92 10.31 -1.44
CA GLY A 36 12.94 11.10 -2.14
C GLY A 36 12.48 11.79 -3.43
N HIS A 37 11.29 11.47 -3.92
CA HIS A 37 10.63 12.14 -5.06
C HIS A 37 9.39 12.93 -4.62
N GLY A 38 9.34 13.36 -3.37
CA GLY A 38 8.24 14.15 -2.82
C GLY A 38 7.00 13.34 -2.47
N GLY A 39 7.11 11.99 -2.44
CA GLY A 39 6.01 11.12 -2.02
C GLY A 39 5.63 11.34 -0.56
N ASN A 40 4.34 11.50 -0.31
CA ASN A 40 3.77 11.61 1.03
C ASN A 40 2.28 11.25 1.00
N MET A 41 1.70 11.05 2.18
CA MET A 41 0.28 10.66 2.30
C MET A 41 -0.71 11.73 1.84
N ASN A 42 -0.28 12.97 1.66
CA ASN A 42 -1.12 14.10 1.26
C ASN A 42 -1.02 14.43 -0.25
N ASN A 43 -0.26 13.66 -1.03
CA ASN A 43 -0.28 13.78 -2.50
C ASN A 43 -1.69 13.50 -3.04
N ASN A 44 -2.05 14.17 -4.14
CA ASN A 44 -3.38 14.10 -4.74
C ASN A 44 -3.89 12.66 -4.93
N LEU A 45 -3.03 11.76 -5.41
CA LEU A 45 -3.42 10.36 -5.62
C LEU A 45 -3.71 9.64 -4.31
N SER A 46 -2.88 9.83 -3.28
CA SER A 46 -3.11 9.25 -1.94
C SER A 46 -4.41 9.76 -1.32
N LEU A 47 -4.68 11.07 -1.47
CA LEU A 47 -5.93 11.69 -1.00
C LEU A 47 -7.15 11.14 -1.74
N MET A 48 -7.06 11.05 -3.08
CA MET A 48 -8.14 10.53 -3.93
C MET A 48 -8.47 9.08 -3.57
N LEU A 49 -7.47 8.23 -3.43
CA LEU A 49 -7.66 6.83 -3.04
C LEU A 49 -8.29 6.70 -1.65
N HIS A 50 -7.78 7.44 -0.68
CA HIS A 50 -8.34 7.43 0.68
C HIS A 50 -9.82 7.84 0.67
N LYS A 51 -10.15 8.93 -0.05
CA LYS A 51 -11.53 9.37 -0.20
C LYS A 51 -12.37 8.32 -0.93
N PHE A 52 -11.89 7.80 -2.05
CA PHE A 52 -12.60 6.79 -2.84
C PHE A 52 -12.97 5.56 -2.00
N PHE A 53 -12.01 4.99 -1.27
CA PHE A 53 -12.27 3.81 -0.44
C PHE A 53 -13.20 4.13 0.73
N SER A 54 -13.01 5.28 1.39
CA SER A 54 -13.91 5.70 2.47
C SER A 54 -15.35 5.88 1.99
N ASP A 55 -15.55 6.51 0.84
CA ASP A 55 -16.88 6.71 0.23
C ASP A 55 -17.51 5.38 -0.24
N ASN A 56 -16.70 4.36 -0.49
CA ASN A 56 -17.15 3.02 -0.92
C ASN A 56 -17.17 1.98 0.21
N GLY A 57 -17.25 2.43 1.45
CA GLY A 57 -17.53 1.55 2.57
C GLY A 57 -16.32 0.90 3.22
N PHE A 58 -15.10 1.35 2.96
CA PHE A 58 -13.89 0.86 3.62
C PHE A 58 -13.54 1.71 4.85
N SER A 59 -13.00 1.06 5.87
CA SER A 59 -12.13 1.73 6.83
C SER A 59 -10.78 1.97 6.17
N SER A 60 -10.34 3.22 6.06
CA SER A 60 -9.17 3.58 5.26
C SER A 60 -8.11 4.28 6.10
N LEU A 61 -6.88 3.76 6.04
CA LEU A 61 -5.69 4.33 6.68
C LEU A 61 -4.66 4.72 5.62
N ARG A 62 -4.15 5.95 5.71
CA ARG A 62 -2.96 6.42 5.01
C ARG A 62 -2.00 7.04 6.01
N PHE A 63 -0.71 6.88 5.81
CA PHE A 63 0.30 7.41 6.72
C PHE A 63 1.54 7.86 5.96
N ASN A 64 2.37 8.66 6.60
CA ASN A 64 3.69 9.03 6.12
C ASN A 64 4.74 8.01 6.59
N PHE A 65 5.52 7.45 5.66
CA PHE A 65 6.71 6.69 6.00
C PHE A 65 7.66 7.51 6.86
N ARG A 66 8.59 6.84 7.54
CA ARG A 66 9.64 7.46 8.32
C ARG A 66 10.35 8.59 7.56
N GLY A 67 10.69 9.67 8.26
CA GLY A 67 11.35 10.84 7.68
C GLY A 67 10.47 11.70 6.77
N VAL A 68 9.15 11.42 6.66
CA VAL A 68 8.21 12.19 5.84
C VAL A 68 7.22 12.95 6.71
N GLY A 69 7.01 14.22 6.43
CA GLY A 69 6.07 15.08 7.16
C GLY A 69 6.40 15.15 8.65
N LYS A 70 5.49 14.68 9.51
CA LYS A 70 5.69 14.62 10.97
C LYS A 70 6.10 13.23 11.46
N SER A 71 6.41 12.30 10.57
CA SER A 71 6.92 10.99 10.93
C SER A 71 8.38 11.07 11.34
N ASP A 72 8.71 10.47 12.48
CA ASP A 72 10.08 10.41 13.00
C ASP A 72 10.95 9.45 12.14
N GLY A 73 12.27 9.48 12.34
CA GLY A 73 13.25 8.65 11.66
C GLY A 73 13.71 9.22 10.32
N GLU A 74 14.38 8.39 9.55
CA GLU A 74 14.91 8.73 8.23
C GLU A 74 14.53 7.65 7.21
N HIS A 75 14.31 8.05 5.95
CA HIS A 75 14.06 7.15 4.85
C HIS A 75 15.28 6.25 4.60
N ASP A 76 15.09 4.93 4.66
CA ASP A 76 16.15 3.95 4.39
C ASP A 76 15.98 3.20 3.06
N GLY A 77 14.83 3.36 2.42
CA GLY A 77 14.54 2.85 1.08
C GLY A 77 14.12 1.39 1.02
N SER A 78 13.88 0.72 2.13
CA SER A 78 13.54 -0.71 2.14
C SER A 78 12.89 -1.20 3.43
N GLU A 79 13.71 -1.73 4.34
CA GLU A 79 13.24 -2.49 5.51
C GLU A 79 12.52 -1.60 6.53
N GLY A 80 12.94 -0.35 6.64
CA GLY A 80 12.33 0.59 7.55
C GLY A 80 10.89 0.91 7.16
N GLU A 81 10.64 1.24 5.90
CA GLU A 81 9.29 1.51 5.40
C GLU A 81 8.40 0.26 5.45
N LEU A 82 8.99 -0.92 5.29
CA LEU A 82 8.27 -2.18 5.47
C LEU A 82 7.84 -2.38 6.94
N ALA A 83 8.73 -2.09 7.89
CA ALA A 83 8.43 -2.16 9.31
C ALA A 83 7.36 -1.13 9.72
N ASP A 84 7.44 0.10 9.19
CA ASP A 84 6.41 1.14 9.38
C ASP A 84 5.06 0.67 8.86
N SER A 85 5.03 0.03 7.67
CA SER A 85 3.81 -0.49 7.06
C SER A 85 3.20 -1.63 7.88
N ALA A 86 4.03 -2.49 8.49
CA ALA A 86 3.56 -3.56 9.36
C ALA A 86 2.87 -2.99 10.61
N ILE A 87 3.47 -2.00 11.25
CA ILE A 87 2.87 -1.32 12.42
C ILE A 87 1.56 -0.61 12.02
N ALA A 88 1.54 0.07 10.86
CA ALA A 88 0.33 0.72 10.38
C ALA A 88 -0.81 -0.29 10.11
N LEU A 89 -0.47 -1.46 9.57
CA LEU A 89 -1.42 -2.55 9.38
C LEU A 89 -1.92 -3.10 10.72
N ASP A 90 -1.03 -3.38 11.67
CA ASP A 90 -1.41 -3.84 13.01
C ASP A 90 -2.35 -2.86 13.71
N TRP A 91 -2.05 -1.56 13.61
CA TRP A 91 -2.92 -0.52 14.13
C TRP A 91 -4.30 -0.54 13.45
N LEU A 92 -4.34 -0.64 12.11
CA LEU A 92 -5.58 -0.70 11.35
C LEU A 92 -6.43 -1.92 11.75
N GLN A 93 -5.80 -3.08 11.95
CA GLN A 93 -6.45 -4.30 12.41
C GLN A 93 -7.03 -4.15 13.81
N ASN A 94 -6.27 -3.55 14.72
CA ASN A 94 -6.73 -3.29 16.09
C ASN A 94 -7.92 -2.32 16.15
N GLN A 95 -8.01 -1.36 15.21
CA GLN A 95 -9.16 -0.45 15.12
C GLN A 95 -10.38 -1.10 14.44
N ASN A 96 -10.19 -2.21 13.72
CA ASN A 96 -11.24 -2.86 12.92
C ASN A 96 -11.21 -4.39 13.12
N PRO A 97 -11.37 -4.90 14.36
CA PRO A 97 -11.29 -6.35 14.61
C PRO A 97 -12.36 -7.16 13.87
N GLU A 98 -13.50 -6.53 13.54
CA GLU A 98 -14.59 -7.13 12.78
C GLU A 98 -14.45 -6.92 11.26
N SER A 99 -13.31 -6.44 10.77
CA SER A 99 -13.11 -6.21 9.34
C SER A 99 -13.18 -7.52 8.56
N LYS A 100 -14.00 -7.53 7.51
CA LYS A 100 -14.17 -8.68 6.61
C LYS A 100 -12.86 -9.07 5.91
N GLU A 101 -12.10 -8.09 5.47
CA GLU A 101 -10.86 -8.26 4.71
C GLU A 101 -9.93 -7.07 4.93
N TYR A 102 -8.62 -7.31 4.89
CA TYR A 102 -7.61 -6.26 4.89
C TYR A 102 -6.95 -6.17 3.52
N TRP A 103 -6.95 -4.99 2.93
CA TRP A 103 -6.37 -4.73 1.62
C TRP A 103 -5.14 -3.83 1.74
N VAL A 104 -4.23 -3.95 0.79
CA VAL A 104 -3.10 -3.03 0.62
C VAL A 104 -3.23 -2.33 -0.72
N CYS A 105 -3.10 -1.00 -0.71
CA CYS A 105 -3.02 -0.16 -1.90
C CYS A 105 -1.67 0.57 -1.91
N GLY A 106 -0.82 0.29 -2.88
CA GLY A 106 0.49 0.90 -2.98
C GLY A 106 0.69 1.71 -4.25
N ILE A 107 1.35 2.87 -4.12
CA ILE A 107 1.66 3.80 -5.22
C ILE A 107 3.17 3.79 -5.45
N SER A 108 3.62 3.43 -6.65
CA SER A 108 5.04 3.42 -7.04
C SER A 108 5.89 2.67 -6.00
N PHE A 109 6.82 3.32 -5.30
CA PHE A 109 7.60 2.72 -4.21
C PHE A 109 6.70 2.03 -3.15
N GLY A 110 5.60 2.66 -2.76
CA GLY A 110 4.62 2.06 -1.86
C GLY A 110 4.00 0.77 -2.41
N ALA A 111 3.94 0.60 -3.74
CA ALA A 111 3.52 -0.67 -4.35
C ALA A 111 4.53 -1.79 -4.07
N TRP A 112 5.82 -1.49 -4.16
CA TRP A 112 6.88 -2.46 -3.85
C TRP A 112 6.92 -2.83 -2.37
N VAL A 113 6.84 -1.82 -1.47
CA VAL A 113 6.75 -2.05 -0.02
C VAL A 113 5.50 -2.85 0.34
N GLY A 114 4.34 -2.51 -0.26
CA GLY A 114 3.07 -3.18 -0.02
C GLY A 114 3.09 -4.66 -0.41
N MET A 115 3.79 -5.01 -1.51
CA MET A 115 3.93 -6.41 -1.90
C MET A 115 4.88 -7.17 -0.98
N GLN A 116 5.94 -6.56 -0.46
CA GLN A 116 6.79 -7.17 0.56
C GLN A 116 6.01 -7.43 1.86
N LEU A 117 5.16 -6.47 2.26
CA LEU A 117 4.27 -6.62 3.41
C LEU A 117 3.31 -7.80 3.20
N LEU A 118 2.63 -7.85 2.05
CA LEU A 118 1.68 -8.90 1.70
C LEU A 118 2.31 -10.31 1.76
N MET A 119 3.55 -10.47 1.31
CA MET A 119 4.25 -11.75 1.37
C MET A 119 4.55 -12.22 2.80
N ARG A 120 4.56 -11.32 3.78
CA ARG A 120 4.78 -11.59 5.20
C ARG A 120 3.50 -11.60 6.03
N ARG A 121 2.37 -11.17 5.43
CA ARG A 121 1.09 -10.99 6.10
C ARG A 121 0.00 -11.72 5.31
N PRO A 122 -0.15 -13.05 5.54
CA PRO A 122 -1.06 -13.91 4.78
C PRO A 122 -2.54 -13.55 4.95
N GLU A 123 -2.87 -12.75 5.94
CA GLU A 123 -4.21 -12.21 6.17
C GLU A 123 -4.60 -11.08 5.20
N ILE A 124 -3.70 -10.64 4.31
CA ILE A 124 -4.00 -9.68 3.23
C ILE A 124 -4.38 -10.47 1.97
N PRO A 125 -5.68 -10.66 1.68
CA PRO A 125 -6.10 -11.44 0.51
C PRO A 125 -6.09 -10.66 -0.78
N LYS A 126 -5.99 -9.31 -0.72
CA LYS A 126 -6.14 -8.45 -1.90
C LYS A 126 -5.19 -7.26 -1.88
N PHE A 127 -4.78 -6.85 -3.10
CA PHE A 127 -3.93 -5.69 -3.29
C PHE A 127 -4.35 -4.86 -4.51
N ILE A 128 -3.95 -3.59 -4.50
CA ILE A 128 -4.03 -2.67 -5.64
C ILE A 128 -2.69 -1.98 -5.78
N LEU A 129 -2.06 -2.10 -6.94
CA LEU A 129 -0.79 -1.45 -7.24
C LEU A 129 -0.99 -0.38 -8.32
N LEU A 130 -0.53 0.83 -8.04
CA LEU A 130 -0.53 1.92 -9.00
C LEU A 130 0.90 2.24 -9.40
N SER A 131 1.16 2.15 -10.71
CA SER A 131 2.48 2.41 -11.30
C SER A 131 3.62 1.72 -10.52
N PRO A 132 3.59 0.37 -10.35
CA PRO A 132 4.64 -0.35 -9.65
C PRO A 132 5.96 -0.19 -10.39
N PRO A 133 7.07 0.17 -9.71
CA PRO A 133 8.35 0.48 -10.34
C PRO A 133 9.13 -0.78 -10.71
N VAL A 134 8.52 -1.62 -11.54
CA VAL A 134 9.11 -2.85 -12.09
C VAL A 134 10.31 -2.49 -12.97
N GLY A 135 11.44 -3.13 -12.75
CA GLY A 135 12.69 -2.78 -13.40
C GLY A 135 13.61 -1.89 -12.55
N LYS A 136 13.06 -1.08 -11.64
CA LYS A 136 13.83 -0.35 -10.64
C LYS A 136 13.98 -1.16 -9.33
N TYR A 137 12.94 -1.89 -8.96
CA TYR A 137 12.90 -2.77 -7.80
C TYR A 137 12.60 -4.20 -8.23
N ASP A 138 13.13 -5.16 -7.49
CA ASP A 138 12.87 -6.57 -7.76
C ASP A 138 11.49 -6.98 -7.24
N PHE A 139 10.67 -7.55 -8.12
CA PHE A 139 9.36 -8.14 -7.84
C PHE A 139 9.34 -9.68 -7.98
N ASN A 140 10.49 -10.32 -8.24
CA ASN A 140 10.54 -11.78 -8.47
C ASN A 140 10.24 -12.59 -7.19
N PHE A 141 10.38 -12.00 -6.01
CA PHE A 141 10.01 -12.64 -4.74
C PHE A 141 8.51 -12.95 -4.62
N LEU A 142 7.67 -12.42 -5.53
CA LEU A 142 6.21 -12.55 -5.49
C LEU A 142 5.67 -13.83 -6.11
N ALA A 143 6.50 -14.74 -6.57
CA ALA A 143 6.04 -16.00 -7.15
C ALA A 143 6.28 -17.16 -6.17
N PRO A 144 5.23 -17.84 -5.67
CA PRO A 144 3.79 -17.64 -5.93
C PRO A 144 3.16 -16.53 -5.07
N CYS A 145 2.32 -15.69 -5.67
CA CYS A 145 1.61 -14.64 -4.95
C CYS A 145 0.42 -15.23 -4.15
N PRO A 146 0.32 -14.98 -2.83
CA PRO A 146 -0.75 -15.54 -2.00
C PRO A 146 -2.09 -14.79 -2.12
N ALA A 147 -2.12 -13.63 -2.81
CA ALA A 147 -3.26 -12.74 -2.89
C ALA A 147 -3.71 -12.49 -4.33
N SER A 148 -4.93 -12.01 -4.50
CA SER A 148 -5.47 -11.51 -5.76
C SER A 148 -5.42 -10.00 -5.81
N GLY A 149 -5.37 -9.39 -6.99
CA GLY A 149 -5.31 -7.93 -7.06
C GLY A 149 -5.38 -7.31 -8.44
N ILE A 150 -5.19 -6.00 -8.44
CA ILE A 150 -5.19 -5.18 -9.66
C ILE A 150 -3.88 -4.41 -9.72
N ILE A 151 -3.27 -4.40 -10.91
CA ILE A 151 -2.15 -3.54 -11.24
C ILE A 151 -2.65 -2.50 -12.24
N ILE A 152 -2.46 -1.23 -11.92
CA ILE A 152 -2.84 -0.09 -12.75
C ILE A 152 -1.57 0.65 -13.13
N SER A 153 -1.34 0.80 -14.44
CA SER A 153 -0.18 1.51 -14.97
C SER A 153 -0.62 2.50 -16.05
N GLY A 154 -0.06 3.70 -16.04
CA GLY A 154 -0.35 4.70 -17.07
C GLY A 154 0.27 4.32 -18.42
N GLU A 155 -0.50 4.44 -19.51
CA GLU A 155 0.01 4.14 -20.87
C GLU A 155 1.21 4.99 -21.28
N LYS A 156 1.29 6.22 -20.75
CA LYS A 156 2.35 7.20 -21.04
C LYS A 156 3.34 7.36 -19.89
N ASP A 157 3.36 6.40 -18.95
CA ASP A 157 4.32 6.43 -17.84
C ASP A 157 5.71 6.05 -18.38
N GLY A 158 6.54 7.06 -18.60
CA GLY A 158 7.90 6.88 -19.12
C GLY A 158 8.89 6.27 -18.12
N LEU A 159 8.46 6.05 -16.88
CA LEU A 159 9.30 5.43 -15.83
C LEU A 159 9.06 3.92 -15.70
N ILE A 160 8.04 3.39 -16.38
CA ILE A 160 7.59 2.01 -16.21
C ILE A 160 7.56 1.29 -17.55
N ASP A 161 8.30 0.20 -17.64
CA ASP A 161 8.25 -0.71 -18.78
C ASP A 161 6.99 -1.59 -18.70
N LYS A 162 6.07 -1.38 -19.65
CA LYS A 162 4.79 -2.10 -19.72
C LYS A 162 4.96 -3.60 -19.90
N ASP A 163 5.96 -4.04 -20.64
CA ASP A 163 6.18 -5.45 -20.89
C ASP A 163 6.70 -6.12 -19.61
N MET A 164 7.56 -5.45 -18.86
CA MET A 164 7.97 -5.94 -17.53
C MET A 164 6.79 -6.02 -16.55
N VAL A 165 5.85 -5.06 -16.57
CA VAL A 165 4.63 -5.13 -15.75
C VAL A 165 3.77 -6.33 -16.12
N LYS A 166 3.60 -6.60 -17.42
CA LYS A 166 2.86 -7.78 -17.91
C LYS A 166 3.53 -9.08 -17.49
N ASP A 167 4.85 -9.14 -17.58
CA ASP A 167 5.63 -10.32 -17.19
C ASP A 167 5.47 -10.61 -15.70
N VAL A 168 5.56 -9.59 -14.85
CA VAL A 168 5.31 -9.71 -13.40
C VAL A 168 3.88 -10.19 -13.17
N ALA A 169 2.87 -9.54 -13.77
CA ALA A 169 1.48 -9.93 -13.62
C ALA A 169 1.22 -11.38 -14.07
N THR A 170 1.86 -11.81 -15.16
CA THR A 170 1.76 -13.19 -15.67
C THR A 170 2.37 -14.20 -14.70
N LYS A 171 3.53 -13.88 -14.13
CA LYS A 171 4.17 -14.71 -13.09
C LYS A 171 3.31 -14.82 -11.83
N LEU A 172 2.73 -13.72 -11.40
CA LEU A 172 1.85 -13.66 -10.22
C LEU A 172 0.53 -14.42 -10.44
N ASN A 173 0.01 -14.42 -11.67
CA ASN A 173 -1.34 -14.93 -11.99
C ASN A 173 -1.45 -16.45 -12.03
N LYS A 174 -0.33 -17.19 -11.87
CA LYS A 174 -0.36 -18.66 -11.94
C LYS A 174 -1.23 -19.33 -10.87
N GLN A 175 -1.52 -18.65 -9.76
CA GLN A 175 -2.26 -19.22 -8.64
C GLN A 175 -3.45 -18.38 -8.16
N LYS A 176 -3.49 -17.07 -8.45
CA LYS A 176 -4.52 -16.13 -8.01
C LYS A 176 -4.94 -15.21 -9.15
N SER A 177 -6.15 -14.67 -9.07
CA SER A 177 -6.67 -13.75 -10.07
C SER A 177 -6.01 -12.36 -9.95
N ILE A 178 -5.25 -11.97 -10.95
CA ILE A 178 -4.60 -10.66 -11.04
C ILE A 178 -4.98 -10.01 -12.36
N SER A 179 -5.49 -8.79 -12.30
CA SER A 179 -5.85 -7.98 -13.46
C SER A 179 -4.86 -6.85 -13.67
N VAL A 180 -4.47 -6.59 -14.91
CA VAL A 180 -3.68 -5.42 -15.30
C VAL A 180 -4.58 -4.46 -16.06
N LYS A 181 -4.52 -3.17 -15.71
CA LYS A 181 -5.24 -2.07 -16.35
C LYS A 181 -4.24 -0.98 -16.77
N TYR A 182 -4.50 -0.36 -17.91
CA TYR A 182 -3.70 0.74 -18.47
C TYR A 182 -4.55 1.99 -18.62
#